data_7d4f890ea1728cc6c4610868b773101b
#
_entry.id   7d4f890ea1728cc6c4610868b773101b
#
_cell.length_a   1.000
_cell.length_b   1.000
_cell.length_c   1.000
_cell.angle_alpha   90.00
_cell.angle_beta   90.00
_cell.angle_gamma   90.00
#
_symmetry.space_group_name_H-M   'P 1'
#
loop_
_entity.id
_entity.type
_entity.pdbx_description
1 polymer ?
#
loop_
_entity_poly.entity_id
_entity_poly.type
_entity_poly.pdbx_seq_one_letter_code
_entity_poly.pdbx_strand_id
1 'polypeptide(L)'
;MGRSDLPQPPPADTFAGLKRTARMRKRPLERLVVDLVTTTPIFGGGVEAGRLDDQVPIRVPSIRGHLRFWWRALQPAGTEHDAMRAAERTLFGGAAGEEGAASNLIVTVA
;
A
#
# COMPACT_ATOMS: atom_id res chain seq x y z
N MET A 1 20.87 17.76 -27.47
CA MET A 1 20.61 16.40 -27.00
C MET A 1 19.30 15.92 -27.59
N GLY A 2 19.40 15.04 -28.55
CA GLY A 2 18.21 14.50 -29.21
C GLY A 2 17.57 13.37 -28.37
N ARG A 3 16.28 13.13 -28.60
CA ARG A 3 15.49 12.06 -27.96
C ARG A 3 16.06 10.63 -28.17
N SER A 4 17.08 10.49 -29.00
CA SER A 4 17.75 9.23 -29.34
C SER A 4 18.77 8.74 -28.32
N ASP A 5 19.15 9.55 -27.34
CA ASP A 5 20.16 9.19 -26.32
C ASP A 5 19.57 8.54 -25.06
N LEU A 6 18.25 8.34 -25.01
CA LEU A 6 17.62 7.60 -23.92
C LEU A 6 17.82 6.09 -24.15
N PRO A 7 18.21 5.32 -23.11
CA PRO A 7 18.29 3.88 -23.21
C PRO A 7 16.95 3.33 -23.67
N GLN A 8 16.95 2.50 -24.69
CA GLN A 8 15.73 1.88 -25.20
C GLN A 8 15.11 1.00 -24.09
N PRO A 9 13.79 1.04 -23.93
CA PRO A 9 13.14 0.14 -23.01
C PRO A 9 13.39 -1.31 -23.44
N PRO A 10 13.57 -2.23 -22.49
CA PRO A 10 13.75 -3.63 -22.81
C PRO A 10 12.55 -4.16 -23.60
N PRO A 11 12.76 -5.10 -24.54
CA PRO A 11 11.67 -5.67 -25.32
C PRO A 11 10.61 -6.31 -24.41
N ALA A 12 9.35 -6.26 -24.83
CA ALA A 12 8.20 -6.70 -24.04
C ALA A 12 8.27 -8.17 -23.58
N ASP A 13 8.98 -9.00 -24.32
CA ASP A 13 9.21 -10.41 -24.01
C ASP A 13 10.20 -10.62 -22.85
N THR A 14 11.04 -9.62 -22.53
CA THR A 14 11.91 -9.66 -21.33
C THR A 14 11.11 -9.88 -20.06
N PHE A 15 9.85 -9.44 -20.02
CA PHE A 15 8.95 -9.59 -18.88
C PHE A 15 8.03 -10.81 -18.97
N ALA A 16 8.01 -11.51 -20.10
CA ALA A 16 7.13 -12.66 -20.32
C ALA A 16 7.46 -13.85 -19.39
N GLY A 17 8.70 -13.96 -18.91
CA GLY A 17 9.14 -14.98 -17.95
C GLY A 17 8.89 -14.60 -16.49
N LEU A 18 8.57 -13.34 -16.20
CA LEU A 18 8.16 -12.89 -14.88
C LEU A 18 6.69 -13.27 -14.62
N LYS A 19 6.38 -14.56 -14.72
CA LYS A 19 5.14 -15.08 -14.16
C LYS A 19 5.19 -14.73 -12.67
N ARG A 20 4.42 -13.72 -12.30
CA ARG A 20 4.02 -13.51 -10.92
C ARG A 20 3.34 -14.82 -10.51
N THR A 21 4.10 -15.74 -9.95
CA THR A 21 3.53 -16.86 -9.21
C THR A 21 2.75 -16.19 -8.09
N ALA A 22 1.46 -16.00 -8.33
CA ALA A 22 0.52 -15.69 -7.29
C ALA A 22 0.66 -16.85 -6.31
N ARG A 23 1.44 -16.63 -5.27
CA ARG A 23 1.60 -17.57 -4.18
C ARG A 23 0.21 -17.64 -3.57
N MET A 24 -0.57 -18.63 -4.01
CA MET A 24 -1.91 -18.88 -3.47
C MET A 24 -1.75 -18.97 -1.95
N ARG A 25 -2.26 -17.95 -1.29
CA ARG A 25 -2.28 -17.91 0.17
C ARG A 25 -3.18 -19.06 0.60
N LYS A 26 -2.63 -20.07 1.24
CA LYS A 26 -3.37 -21.20 1.80
C LYS A 26 -4.29 -20.80 2.97
N ARG A 27 -4.24 -19.52 3.42
CA ARG A 27 -5.07 -19.04 4.51
C ARG A 27 -6.34 -18.41 3.95
N PRO A 28 -7.52 -18.72 4.53
CA PRO A 28 -8.75 -18.05 4.17
C PRO A 28 -8.59 -16.54 4.41
N LEU A 29 -9.11 -15.74 3.49
CA LEU A 29 -9.14 -14.29 3.65
C LEU A 29 -10.26 -13.96 4.63
N GLU A 30 -9.91 -13.38 5.76
CA GLU A 30 -10.87 -12.70 6.62
C GLU A 30 -11.21 -11.34 6.00
N ARG A 31 -12.49 -11.06 5.86
CA ARG A 31 -12.98 -9.82 5.28
C ARG A 31 -13.71 -9.02 6.33
N LEU A 32 -13.29 -7.78 6.52
CA LEU A 32 -14.01 -6.77 7.30
C LEU A 32 -14.50 -5.69 6.35
N VAL A 33 -15.79 -5.38 6.42
CA VAL A 33 -16.41 -4.25 5.72
C VAL A 33 -16.79 -3.20 6.76
N VAL A 34 -16.37 -1.97 6.51
CA VAL A 34 -16.63 -0.84 7.42
C VAL A 34 -17.24 0.29 6.61
N ASP A 35 -18.40 0.76 7.03
CA ASP A 35 -19.02 1.96 6.48
C ASP A 35 -18.49 3.19 7.23
N LEU A 36 -17.93 4.12 6.47
CA LEU A 36 -17.37 5.36 7.01
C LEU A 36 -18.24 6.55 6.58
N VAL A 37 -18.62 7.37 7.53
CA VAL A 37 -19.31 8.63 7.27
C VAL A 37 -18.42 9.78 7.71
N THR A 38 -18.12 10.70 6.79
CA THR A 38 -17.36 11.89 7.11
C THR A 38 -18.26 12.94 7.75
N THR A 39 -17.92 13.40 8.93
CA THR A 39 -18.67 14.44 9.67
C THR A 39 -18.11 15.84 9.41
N THR A 40 -16.92 15.94 8.85
CA THR A 40 -16.27 17.19 8.42
C THR A 40 -15.85 17.07 6.97
N PRO A 41 -15.78 18.17 6.21
CA PRO A 41 -15.32 18.15 4.84
C PRO A 41 -13.92 17.54 4.74
N ILE A 42 -13.73 16.60 3.82
CA ILE A 42 -12.41 16.04 3.49
C ILE A 42 -11.92 16.73 2.22
N PHE A 43 -10.73 17.31 2.28
CA PHE A 43 -10.05 17.87 1.14
C PHE A 43 -8.98 16.89 0.65
N GLY A 44 -9.36 16.01 -0.27
CA GLY A 44 -8.43 15.15 -0.99
C GLY A 44 -7.75 15.92 -2.12
N GLY A 45 -6.43 16.07 -2.09
CA GLY A 45 -5.69 16.70 -3.18
C GLY A 45 -5.62 15.78 -4.40
N GLY A 46 -5.99 16.30 -5.57
CA GLY A 46 -5.80 15.68 -6.88
C GLY A 46 -4.45 16.06 -7.52
N VAL A 47 -4.39 15.91 -8.83
CA VAL A 47 -3.22 16.29 -9.63
C VAL A 47 -3.06 17.81 -9.70
N GLU A 48 -4.17 18.55 -9.61
CA GLU A 48 -4.18 20.02 -9.59
C GLU A 48 -4.14 20.55 -8.17
N ALA A 49 -3.19 21.43 -7.89
CA ALA A 49 -3.07 22.07 -6.59
C ALA A 49 -4.32 22.91 -6.28
N GLY A 50 -4.87 22.79 -5.08
CA GLY A 50 -6.03 23.56 -4.62
C GLY A 50 -7.38 23.06 -5.16
N ARG A 51 -7.43 21.93 -5.89
CA ARG A 51 -8.65 21.35 -6.39
C ARG A 51 -8.93 20.00 -5.75
N LEU A 52 -10.18 19.77 -5.42
CA LEU A 52 -10.65 18.51 -4.86
C LEU A 52 -10.65 17.43 -5.97
N ASP A 53 -10.22 16.21 -5.62
CA ASP A 53 -10.38 15.06 -6.50
C ASP A 53 -11.79 14.46 -6.28
N ASP A 54 -12.71 14.80 -7.16
CA ASP A 54 -14.10 14.36 -7.07
C ASP A 54 -14.27 12.86 -7.40
N GLN A 55 -13.30 12.27 -8.09
CA GLN A 55 -13.36 10.86 -8.49
C GLN A 55 -12.81 9.92 -7.42
N VAL A 56 -11.77 10.34 -6.72
CA VAL A 56 -11.13 9.54 -5.67
C VAL A 56 -10.86 10.41 -4.43
N PRO A 57 -11.91 10.84 -3.72
CA PRO A 57 -11.76 11.74 -2.58
C PRO A 57 -10.99 11.09 -1.43
N ILE A 58 -11.05 9.76 -1.31
CA ILE A 58 -10.34 8.99 -0.29
C ILE A 58 -9.42 7.97 -0.96
N ARG A 59 -8.13 8.12 -0.73
CA ARG A 59 -7.11 7.25 -1.34
C ARG A 59 -6.76 6.08 -0.44
N VAL A 60 -6.69 4.89 -1.01
CA VAL A 60 -6.25 3.67 -0.31
C VAL A 60 -4.92 3.84 0.44
N PRO A 61 -3.86 4.46 -0.13
CA PRO A 61 -2.62 4.70 0.60
C PRO A 61 -2.79 5.52 1.88
N SER A 62 -3.70 6.51 1.87
CA SER A 62 -4.00 7.32 3.06
C SER A 62 -4.62 6.48 4.17
N ILE A 63 -5.62 5.65 3.82
CA ILE A 63 -6.23 4.72 4.78
C ILE A 63 -5.18 3.76 5.34
N ARG A 64 -4.34 3.19 4.49
CA ARG A 64 -3.25 2.29 4.94
C ARG A 64 -2.29 3.00 5.90
N GLY A 65 -1.96 4.26 5.64
CA GLY A 65 -1.13 5.07 6.52
C GLY A 65 -1.75 5.25 7.91
N HIS A 66 -3.04 5.57 7.97
CA HIS A 66 -3.77 5.69 9.22
C HIS A 66 -3.88 4.36 9.97
N LEU A 67 -4.21 3.28 9.28
CA LEU A 67 -4.27 1.95 9.89
C LEU A 67 -2.91 1.54 10.48
N ARG A 68 -1.82 1.84 9.78
CA ARG A 68 -0.46 1.58 10.24
C ARG A 68 -0.11 2.37 11.49
N PHE A 69 -0.47 3.64 11.53
CA PHE A 69 -0.27 4.49 12.70
C PHE A 69 -1.01 3.94 13.93
N TRP A 70 -2.31 3.69 13.79
CA TRP A 70 -3.11 3.18 14.88
C TRP A 70 -2.70 1.78 15.32
N TRP A 71 -2.32 0.93 14.39
CA TRP A 71 -1.79 -0.39 14.72
C TRP A 71 -0.56 -0.29 15.63
N ARG A 72 0.37 0.63 15.35
CA ARG A 72 1.52 0.89 16.22
C ARG A 72 1.11 1.42 17.58
N ALA A 73 0.18 2.38 17.60
CA ALA A 73 -0.29 3.01 18.83
C ALA A 73 -1.00 2.03 19.79
N LEU A 74 -1.59 0.98 19.22
CA LEU A 74 -2.30 -0.06 19.98
C LEU A 74 -1.37 -1.21 20.46
N GLN A 75 -0.10 -1.18 20.12
CA GLN A 75 0.83 -2.20 20.63
C GLN A 75 1.00 -2.06 22.15
N PRO A 76 1.17 -3.19 22.85
CA PRO A 76 1.40 -3.15 24.30
C PRO A 76 2.59 -2.26 24.68
N ALA A 77 2.48 -1.56 25.79
CA ALA A 77 3.58 -0.78 26.32
C ALA A 77 4.80 -1.69 26.60
N GLY A 78 5.98 -1.25 26.15
CA GLY A 78 7.20 -2.03 26.30
C GLY A 78 7.45 -3.06 25.19
N THR A 79 6.61 -3.09 24.13
CA THR A 79 6.91 -3.88 22.94
C THR A 79 8.25 -3.46 22.37
N GLU A 80 9.13 -4.44 22.18
CA GLU A 80 10.46 -4.21 21.64
C GLU A 80 10.36 -3.70 20.19
N HIS A 81 11.18 -2.70 19.85
CA HIS A 81 11.05 -1.94 18.60
C HIS A 81 11.23 -2.81 17.35
N ASP A 82 12.22 -3.71 17.35
CA ASP A 82 12.51 -4.55 16.21
C ASP A 82 11.44 -5.62 16.00
N ALA A 83 10.89 -6.17 17.08
CA ALA A 83 9.75 -7.09 17.03
C ALA A 83 8.51 -6.41 16.47
N MET A 84 8.22 -5.18 16.90
CA MET A 84 7.13 -4.38 16.36
C MET A 84 7.31 -4.09 14.87
N ARG A 85 8.50 -3.71 14.43
CA ARG A 85 8.81 -3.46 13.01
C ARG A 85 8.67 -4.72 12.16
N ALA A 86 9.10 -5.87 12.66
CA ALA A 86 8.96 -7.14 11.95
C ALA A 86 7.49 -7.52 11.78
N ALA A 87 6.68 -7.40 12.83
CA ALA A 87 5.25 -7.66 12.78
C ALA A 87 4.51 -6.68 11.85
N GLU A 88 4.86 -5.39 11.90
CA GLU A 88 4.33 -4.36 11.00
C GLU A 88 4.65 -4.69 9.54
N ARG A 89 5.88 -5.08 9.25
CA ARG A 89 6.31 -5.46 7.89
C ARG A 89 5.55 -6.67 7.38
N THR A 90 5.27 -7.64 8.23
CA THR A 90 4.47 -8.81 7.87
C THR A 90 3.03 -8.44 7.51
N LEU A 91 2.43 -7.49 8.23
CA LEU A 91 1.04 -7.09 8.02
C LEU A 91 0.91 -6.13 6.83
N PHE A 92 1.67 -5.04 6.83
CA PHE A 92 1.53 -3.95 5.87
C PHE A 92 2.47 -4.05 4.66
N GLY A 93 3.41 -4.97 4.69
CA GLY A 93 4.46 -5.08 3.70
C GLY A 93 5.64 -4.14 3.98
N GLY A 94 6.75 -4.41 3.34
CA GLY A 94 7.98 -3.62 3.41
C GLY A 94 8.48 -3.22 2.02
N ALA A 95 9.42 -2.28 2.00
CA ALA A 95 10.09 -1.88 0.77
C ALA A 95 10.83 -3.08 0.13
N ALA A 96 10.94 -3.04 -1.19
CA ALA A 96 11.70 -4.03 -1.93
C ALA A 96 13.18 -3.99 -1.50
N GLY A 97 13.73 -5.13 -1.19
CA GLY A 97 15.10 -5.37 -0.74
C GLY A 97 15.23 -6.83 -0.33
N GLU A 98 16.36 -7.23 0.22
CA GLU A 98 16.58 -8.61 0.67
C GLU A 98 15.52 -9.08 1.69
N GLU A 99 14.92 -8.16 2.42
CA GLU A 99 13.85 -8.40 3.40
C GLU A 99 12.47 -7.88 2.94
N GLY A 100 12.29 -7.63 1.65
CA GLY A 100 11.02 -7.15 1.11
C GLY A 100 9.91 -8.17 1.35
N ALA A 101 8.81 -7.74 1.97
CA ALA A 101 7.66 -8.58 2.23
C ALA A 101 6.40 -8.04 1.56
N ALA A 102 5.64 -8.92 0.91
CA ALA A 102 4.32 -8.56 0.42
C ALA A 102 3.36 -8.33 1.59
N SER A 103 2.50 -7.33 1.45
CA SER A 103 1.47 -7.04 2.46
C SER A 103 0.48 -8.21 2.60
N ASN A 104 0.14 -8.54 3.85
CA ASN A 104 -0.96 -9.46 4.17
C ASN A 104 -2.32 -8.75 4.23
N LEU A 105 -2.33 -7.41 4.20
CA LEU A 105 -3.51 -6.60 4.24
C LEU A 105 -3.86 -6.09 2.84
N ILE A 106 -5.09 -6.31 2.42
CA ILE A 106 -5.69 -5.73 1.21
C ILE A 106 -6.73 -4.71 1.66
N VAL A 107 -6.59 -3.48 1.22
CA VAL A 107 -7.55 -2.41 1.48
C VAL A 107 -8.15 -1.97 0.16
N THR A 108 -9.47 -1.90 0.11
CA THR A 108 -10.23 -1.37 -1.03
C THR A 108 -11.22 -0.33 -0.54
N VAL A 109 -11.47 0.68 -1.35
CA VAL A 109 -12.51 1.70 -1.15
C VAL A 109 -13.51 1.53 -2.27
N ALA A 110 -14.76 1.46 -1.93
CA ALA A 110 -15.89 1.36 -2.87
C ALA A 110 -16.72 2.63 -2.83
#